data_4d143cf88a2743551e3f03ed4437d083
#
_entry.id   4d143cf88a2743551e3f03ed4437d083
#
_cell.length_a   1.000
_cell.length_b   1.000
_cell.length_c   1.000
_cell.angle_alpha   90.00
_cell.angle_beta   90.00
_cell.angle_gamma   90.00
#
_symmetry.space_group_name_H-M   'P 1'
#
loop_
_entity.id
_entity.type
_entity.pdbx_description
1 polymer ?
#
loop_
_entity_poly.entity_id
_entity_poly.type
_entity_poly.pdbx_seq_one_letter_code
_entity_poly.pdbx_strand_id
1 'polypeptide(L)'
;MKAYVRLDDYVIFEVKSISPIRKDDRYGGFCVRLDAIYDTIVTPLSIDVSTGDVITPDAVEYEFSGIFDEEIRIKLWGYNIESVMAEKVETILSRGVFNTRPRDFYDVYILGTTQKYDKKIFLEALEATAIHRGSSDQIADKTGIIEKISENEDLIQMWEKYRKKFSYACKIQYTDVMDVLNRIIQ
;
A
#
# COMPACT_ATOMS: atom_id res chain seq x y z
N MET A 1 29.38 -11.40 3.39
CA MET A 1 29.58 -10.57 4.61
C MET A 1 28.33 -10.76 5.45
N LYS A 2 28.41 -11.33 6.64
CA LYS A 2 27.25 -11.48 7.51
C LYS A 2 27.07 -10.16 8.26
N ALA A 3 25.95 -9.49 8.04
CA ALA A 3 25.58 -8.32 8.81
C ALA A 3 24.71 -8.78 9.98
N TYR A 4 25.10 -8.41 11.19
CA TYR A 4 24.32 -8.68 12.39
C TYR A 4 23.90 -7.34 12.99
N VAL A 5 22.64 -7.24 13.36
CA VAL A 5 22.14 -6.17 14.23
C VAL A 5 21.80 -6.84 15.54
N ARG A 6 22.48 -6.44 16.62
CA ARG A 6 22.19 -6.90 17.97
C ARG A 6 21.46 -5.77 18.71
N LEU A 7 20.23 -6.04 19.08
CA LEU A 7 19.48 -5.20 20.01
C LEU A 7 19.72 -5.75 21.43
N ASP A 8 19.54 -4.91 22.44
CA ASP A 8 19.72 -5.32 23.85
C ASP A 8 18.65 -6.31 24.35
N ASP A 9 17.75 -6.75 23.48
CA ASP A 9 16.65 -7.68 23.74
C ASP A 9 16.97 -9.16 23.44
N TYR A 10 18.24 -9.50 23.25
CA TYR A 10 18.72 -10.83 22.92
C TYR A 10 18.28 -11.40 21.55
N VAL A 11 17.58 -10.63 20.72
CA VAL A 11 17.25 -11.04 19.35
C VAL A 11 18.39 -10.68 18.41
N ILE A 12 18.83 -11.66 17.63
CA ILE A 12 19.86 -11.47 16.60
C ILE A 12 19.18 -11.52 15.24
N PHE A 13 19.43 -10.51 14.40
CA PHE A 13 18.97 -10.52 13.00
C PHE A 13 20.11 -10.93 12.07
N GLU A 14 19.94 -12.06 11.38
CA GLU A 14 20.89 -12.56 10.39
C GLU A 14 20.35 -12.35 8.98
N VAL A 15 21.02 -11.48 8.19
CA VAL A 15 20.62 -11.26 6.78
C VAL A 15 20.96 -12.49 5.95
N LYS A 16 19.98 -13.10 5.33
CA LYS A 16 20.11 -14.30 4.48
C LYS A 16 20.35 -13.95 3.03
N SER A 17 19.58 -13.01 2.50
CA SER A 17 19.72 -12.56 1.12
C SER A 17 19.15 -11.18 0.91
N ILE A 18 19.69 -10.49 -0.10
CA ILE A 18 19.15 -9.23 -0.64
C ILE A 18 18.94 -9.47 -2.13
N SER A 19 17.72 -9.27 -2.61
CA SER A 19 17.38 -9.43 -4.01
C SER A 19 16.59 -8.23 -4.52
N PRO A 20 16.81 -7.79 -5.76
CA PRO A 20 16.01 -6.71 -6.33
C PRO A 20 14.55 -7.15 -6.49
N ILE A 21 13.63 -6.23 -6.21
CA ILE A 21 12.20 -6.34 -6.54
C ILE A 21 11.92 -5.40 -7.71
N ARG A 22 10.94 -5.74 -8.57
CA ARG A 22 10.54 -4.92 -9.73
C ARG A 22 11.73 -4.58 -10.64
N LYS A 23 12.42 -5.60 -11.14
CA LYS A 23 13.64 -5.44 -11.96
C LYS A 23 13.45 -4.54 -13.19
N ASP A 24 12.22 -4.43 -13.70
CA ASP A 24 11.86 -3.68 -14.90
C ASP A 24 11.17 -2.34 -14.58
N ASP A 25 11.10 -1.96 -13.31
CA ASP A 25 10.47 -0.71 -12.88
C ASP A 25 11.51 0.41 -12.78
N ARG A 26 11.14 1.62 -13.18
CA ARG A 26 11.99 2.82 -13.08
C ARG A 26 12.42 3.10 -11.63
N TYR A 27 11.58 2.70 -10.68
CA TYR A 27 11.81 2.79 -9.25
C TYR A 27 11.88 1.38 -8.67
N GLY A 28 13.08 0.85 -8.65
CA GLY A 28 13.38 -0.46 -8.10
C GLY A 28 13.35 -0.44 -6.57
N GLY A 29 13.49 -1.63 -6.01
CA GLY A 29 13.63 -1.81 -4.58
C GLY A 29 14.36 -3.11 -4.30
N PHE A 30 14.52 -3.41 -3.02
CA PHE A 30 15.17 -4.62 -2.58
C PHE A 30 14.29 -5.37 -1.59
N CYS A 31 14.20 -6.69 -1.75
CA CYS A 31 13.67 -7.58 -0.73
C CYS A 31 14.84 -8.09 0.11
N VAL A 32 14.84 -7.75 1.39
CA VAL A 32 15.81 -8.23 2.37
C VAL A 32 15.18 -9.38 3.13
N ARG A 33 15.73 -10.58 2.97
CA ARG A 33 15.33 -11.75 3.78
C ARG A 33 16.30 -11.91 4.94
N LEU A 34 15.76 -12.06 6.13
CA LEU A 34 16.53 -12.21 7.35
C LEU A 34 15.87 -13.22 8.29
N ASP A 35 16.65 -13.79 9.17
CA ASP A 35 16.18 -14.58 10.29
C ASP A 35 16.28 -13.76 11.57
N ALA A 36 15.20 -13.69 12.34
CA ALA A 36 15.23 -13.23 13.73
C ALA A 36 15.46 -14.45 14.62
N ILE A 37 16.55 -14.45 15.37
CA ILE A 37 17.02 -15.57 16.18
C ILE A 37 16.96 -15.18 17.66
N TYR A 38 16.18 -15.92 18.41
CA TYR A 38 16.13 -15.83 19.86
C TYR A 38 16.37 -17.22 20.44
N ASP A 39 17.52 -17.45 21.07
CA ASP A 39 17.98 -18.75 21.53
C ASP A 39 17.90 -19.80 20.41
N THR A 40 17.03 -20.80 20.54
CA THR A 40 16.82 -21.86 19.53
C THR A 40 15.70 -21.56 18.55
N ILE A 41 14.96 -20.46 18.76
CA ILE A 41 13.85 -20.06 17.91
C ILE A 41 14.36 -19.23 16.74
N VAL A 42 14.03 -19.66 15.52
CA VAL A 42 14.38 -18.93 14.28
C VAL A 42 13.10 -18.56 13.56
N THR A 43 12.87 -17.26 13.40
CA THR A 43 11.71 -16.72 12.69
C THR A 43 12.16 -16.02 11.41
N PRO A 44 11.78 -16.55 10.22
CA PRO A 44 12.10 -15.89 8.96
C PRO A 44 11.29 -14.62 8.78
N LEU A 45 11.96 -13.54 8.37
CA LEU A 45 11.35 -12.24 8.08
C LEU A 45 11.70 -11.80 6.65
N SER A 46 10.83 -10.99 6.07
CA SER A 46 11.05 -10.35 4.77
C SER A 46 10.71 -8.88 4.88
N ILE A 47 11.63 -8.01 4.47
CA ILE A 47 11.45 -6.56 4.43
C ILE A 47 11.62 -6.11 2.99
N ASP A 48 10.58 -5.55 2.42
CA ASP A 48 10.66 -4.91 1.11
C ASP A 48 11.02 -3.43 1.32
N VAL A 49 12.13 -3.02 0.70
CA VAL A 49 12.63 -1.65 0.75
C VAL A 49 12.42 -1.05 -0.64
N SER A 50 11.52 -0.09 -0.77
CA SER A 50 11.38 0.71 -1.98
C SER A 50 12.01 2.09 -1.78
N THR A 51 12.42 2.71 -2.87
CA THR A 51 13.04 4.03 -2.87
C THR A 51 12.40 4.91 -3.92
N GLY A 52 12.33 6.20 -3.63
CA GLY A 52 11.86 7.19 -4.60
C GLY A 52 10.36 7.47 -4.59
N ASP A 53 9.61 6.90 -3.65
CA ASP A 53 8.19 7.22 -3.51
C ASP A 53 7.99 8.69 -3.10
N VAL A 54 6.94 9.32 -3.64
CA VAL A 54 6.57 10.71 -3.32
C VAL A 54 5.58 10.71 -2.17
N ILE A 55 5.89 11.46 -1.12
CA ILE A 55 5.00 11.66 0.02
C ILE A 55 4.58 13.13 0.03
N THR A 56 3.27 13.40 0.03
CA THR A 56 2.70 14.75 -0.06
C THR A 56 1.75 15.02 1.10
N PRO A 57 1.91 16.10 1.89
CA PRO A 57 3.05 17.02 1.81
C PRO A 57 4.35 16.43 2.36
N ASP A 58 4.31 15.65 3.46
CA ASP A 58 5.45 15.12 4.16
C ASP A 58 5.09 13.81 4.88
N ALA A 59 6.12 13.05 5.26
CA ALA A 59 5.97 11.89 6.13
C ALA A 59 5.49 12.31 7.53
N VAL A 60 4.78 11.41 8.20
CA VAL A 60 4.24 11.62 9.55
C VAL A 60 4.94 10.70 10.53
N GLU A 61 5.32 11.23 11.70
CA GLU A 61 5.82 10.39 12.79
C GLU A 61 4.64 9.73 13.51
N TYR A 62 4.59 8.41 13.48
CA TYR A 62 3.64 7.60 14.24
C TYR A 62 4.28 7.11 15.53
N GLU A 63 3.49 7.05 16.59
CA GLU A 63 3.91 6.50 17.87
C GLU A 63 3.05 5.27 18.21
N PHE A 64 3.70 4.15 18.44
CA PHE A 64 3.06 2.88 18.81
C PHE A 64 3.45 2.49 20.23
N SER A 65 2.50 1.90 20.95
CA SER A 65 2.82 1.23 22.22
C SER A 65 3.43 -0.14 21.95
N GLY A 66 4.35 -0.57 22.81
CA GLY A 66 4.87 -1.92 22.77
C GLY A 66 3.76 -2.96 23.03
N ILE A 67 3.85 -4.11 22.36
CA ILE A 67 2.83 -5.17 22.48
C ILE A 67 2.84 -5.82 23.87
N PHE A 68 4.02 -5.97 24.46
CA PHE A 68 4.20 -6.64 25.76
C PHE A 68 4.41 -5.65 26.92
N ASP A 69 4.81 -4.43 26.61
CA ASP A 69 5.01 -3.35 27.56
C ASP A 69 4.46 -2.06 26.97
N GLU A 70 3.31 -1.65 27.49
CA GLU A 70 2.61 -0.45 27.02
C GLU A 70 3.35 0.88 27.35
N GLU A 71 4.35 0.85 28.24
CA GLU A 71 5.18 2.02 28.55
C GLU A 71 6.22 2.28 27.45
N ILE A 72 6.61 1.25 26.70
CA ILE A 72 7.51 1.41 25.58
C ILE A 72 6.81 2.16 24.45
N ARG A 73 7.46 3.20 23.95
CA ARG A 73 6.99 3.99 22.79
C ARG A 73 7.94 3.78 21.62
N ILE A 74 7.37 3.29 20.53
CA ILE A 74 8.09 3.06 19.27
C ILE A 74 7.66 4.15 18.29
N LYS A 75 8.61 5.01 17.91
CA LYS A 75 8.37 6.08 16.93
C LYS A 75 8.90 5.68 15.58
N LEU A 76 8.04 5.79 14.57
CA LEU A 76 8.35 5.44 13.18
C LEU A 76 7.81 6.50 12.24
N TRP A 77 8.62 6.88 11.26
CA TRP A 77 8.16 7.68 10.14
C TRP A 77 7.37 6.81 9.17
N GLY A 78 6.23 7.31 8.73
CA GLY A 78 5.36 6.61 7.79
C GLY A 78 4.67 7.59 6.82
N TYR A 79 4.02 7.01 5.82
CA TYR A 79 3.21 7.80 4.90
C TYR A 79 2.00 8.39 5.62
N ASN A 80 1.65 9.64 5.27
CA ASN A 80 0.33 10.14 5.61
C ASN A 80 -0.74 9.38 4.83
N ILE A 81 -1.98 9.46 5.30
CA ILE A 81 -3.10 8.68 4.74
C ILE A 81 -3.39 9.07 3.29
N GLU A 82 -3.23 10.34 2.95
CA GLU A 82 -3.49 10.88 1.63
C GLU A 82 -2.52 10.32 0.59
N SER A 83 -1.23 10.21 0.93
CA SER A 83 -0.23 9.59 0.04
C SER A 83 -0.50 8.11 -0.16
N VAL A 84 -0.86 7.37 0.90
CA VAL A 84 -1.23 5.95 0.77
C VAL A 84 -2.44 5.78 -0.16
N MET A 85 -3.49 6.60 0.03
CA MET A 85 -4.68 6.58 -0.82
C MET A 85 -4.34 6.93 -2.27
N ALA A 86 -3.50 7.97 -2.46
CA ALA A 86 -3.10 8.44 -3.79
C ALA A 86 -2.38 7.36 -4.60
N GLU A 87 -1.46 6.62 -3.99
CA GLU A 87 -0.79 5.50 -4.64
C GLU A 87 -1.73 4.38 -5.07
N LYS A 88 -2.72 4.05 -4.22
CA LYS A 88 -3.72 3.03 -4.52
C LYS A 88 -4.66 3.46 -5.64
N VAL A 89 -5.16 4.70 -5.56
CA VAL A 89 -6.05 5.27 -6.58
C VAL A 89 -5.32 5.44 -7.91
N GLU A 90 -4.10 5.96 -7.90
CA GLU A 90 -3.28 6.05 -9.11
C GLU A 90 -3.10 4.66 -9.76
N THR A 91 -2.77 3.64 -8.97
CA THR A 91 -2.61 2.27 -9.48
C THR A 91 -3.91 1.71 -10.08
N ILE A 92 -5.08 2.02 -9.48
CA ILE A 92 -6.37 1.61 -10.04
C ILE A 92 -6.63 2.33 -11.37
N LEU A 93 -6.44 3.64 -11.41
CA LEU A 93 -6.71 4.45 -12.60
C LEU A 93 -5.75 4.13 -13.74
N SER A 94 -4.45 4.07 -13.48
CA SER A 94 -3.43 3.81 -14.51
C SER A 94 -3.53 2.42 -15.13
N ARG A 95 -3.96 1.42 -14.36
CA ARG A 95 -4.19 0.06 -14.87
C ARG A 95 -5.56 -0.10 -15.51
N GLY A 96 -6.53 0.70 -15.12
CA GLY A 96 -7.89 0.66 -15.64
C GLY A 96 -8.48 -0.75 -15.61
N VAL A 97 -9.08 -1.18 -16.72
CA VAL A 97 -9.68 -2.51 -16.86
C VAL A 97 -8.67 -3.67 -16.82
N PHE A 98 -7.39 -3.40 -16.97
CA PHE A 98 -6.32 -4.41 -16.86
C PHE A 98 -5.79 -4.57 -15.43
N ASN A 99 -6.46 -4.01 -14.44
CA ASN A 99 -6.05 -4.14 -13.05
C ASN A 99 -6.26 -5.58 -12.55
N THR A 100 -5.22 -6.17 -11.97
CA THR A 100 -5.24 -7.52 -11.41
C THR A 100 -5.07 -7.53 -9.88
N ARG A 101 -5.23 -6.37 -9.22
CA ARG A 101 -4.96 -6.17 -7.80
C ARG A 101 -6.25 -5.84 -7.01
N PRO A 102 -7.08 -6.82 -6.69
CA PRO A 102 -8.31 -6.57 -5.94
C PRO A 102 -8.07 -5.98 -4.55
N ARG A 103 -6.87 -6.18 -4.00
CA ARG A 103 -6.50 -5.61 -2.71
C ARG A 103 -6.45 -4.08 -2.75
N ASP A 104 -5.98 -3.48 -3.86
CA ASP A 104 -5.93 -2.01 -3.96
C ASP A 104 -7.36 -1.42 -3.92
N PHE A 105 -8.34 -2.08 -4.51
CA PHE A 105 -9.75 -1.72 -4.42
C PHE A 105 -10.28 -1.81 -2.97
N TYR A 106 -9.92 -2.89 -2.26
CA TYR A 106 -10.26 -3.05 -0.85
C TYR A 106 -9.63 -1.95 0.00
N ASP A 107 -8.34 -1.69 -0.19
CA ASP A 107 -7.59 -0.68 0.56
C ASP A 107 -8.24 0.71 0.38
N VAL A 108 -8.58 1.09 -0.86
CA VAL A 108 -9.27 2.36 -1.16
C VAL A 108 -10.64 2.43 -0.47
N TYR A 109 -11.42 1.35 -0.50
CA TYR A 109 -12.72 1.30 0.17
C TYR A 109 -12.58 1.51 1.68
N ILE A 110 -11.68 0.76 2.32
CA ILE A 110 -11.47 0.86 3.78
C ILE A 110 -10.95 2.24 4.17
N LEU A 111 -9.92 2.73 3.51
CA LEU A 111 -9.34 4.03 3.81
C LEU A 111 -10.35 5.16 3.61
N GLY A 112 -11.08 5.14 2.50
CA GLY A 112 -12.10 6.16 2.18
C GLY A 112 -13.35 6.12 3.05
N THR A 113 -13.61 5.00 3.76
CA THR A 113 -14.79 4.87 4.64
C THR A 113 -14.45 4.99 6.12
N THR A 114 -13.24 4.61 6.54
CA THR A 114 -12.89 4.52 7.97
C THR A 114 -11.90 5.60 8.41
N GLN A 115 -11.16 6.19 7.50
CA GLN A 115 -10.14 7.19 7.83
C GLN A 115 -10.62 8.61 7.55
N LYS A 116 -10.16 9.53 8.37
CA LYS A 116 -10.27 10.97 8.09
C LYS A 116 -9.07 11.38 7.24
N TYR A 117 -9.31 12.05 6.15
CA TYR A 117 -8.27 12.57 5.26
C TYR A 117 -8.67 13.97 4.75
N ASP A 118 -7.68 14.76 4.38
CA ASP A 118 -7.90 16.04 3.70
C ASP A 118 -7.97 15.79 2.20
N LYS A 119 -9.13 16.09 1.61
CA LYS A 119 -9.38 15.87 0.19
C LYS A 119 -8.44 16.67 -0.71
N LYS A 120 -8.11 17.91 -0.33
CA LYS A 120 -7.21 18.75 -1.11
C LYS A 120 -5.81 18.14 -1.13
N ILE A 121 -5.30 17.74 0.03
CA ILE A 121 -3.99 17.07 0.15
C ILE A 121 -3.99 15.75 -0.62
N PHE A 122 -5.08 14.97 -0.55
CA PHE A 122 -5.22 13.74 -1.34
C PHE A 122 -5.11 14.00 -2.86
N LEU A 123 -5.79 15.02 -3.38
CA LEU A 123 -5.73 15.34 -4.81
C LEU A 123 -4.33 15.82 -5.23
N GLU A 124 -3.66 16.62 -4.38
CA GLU A 124 -2.27 17.03 -4.58
C GLU A 124 -1.33 15.82 -4.57
N ALA A 125 -1.52 14.88 -3.65
CA ALA A 125 -0.76 13.63 -3.57
C ALA A 125 -1.00 12.74 -4.80
N LEU A 126 -2.24 12.65 -5.28
CA LEU A 126 -2.58 11.89 -6.48
C LEU A 126 -1.89 12.46 -7.73
N GLU A 127 -1.89 13.78 -7.87
CA GLU A 127 -1.19 14.46 -8.98
C GLU A 127 0.33 14.25 -8.88
N ALA A 128 0.93 14.44 -7.70
CA ALA A 128 2.35 14.24 -7.48
C ALA A 128 2.77 12.79 -7.78
N THR A 129 1.98 11.81 -7.35
CA THR A 129 2.19 10.39 -7.63
C THR A 129 2.11 10.10 -9.13
N ALA A 130 1.11 10.65 -9.82
CA ALA A 130 0.93 10.47 -11.26
C ALA A 130 2.10 11.07 -12.07
N ILE A 131 2.55 12.26 -11.70
CA ILE A 131 3.72 12.91 -12.33
C ILE A 131 4.96 12.04 -12.12
N HIS A 132 5.18 11.61 -10.88
CA HIS A 132 6.33 10.78 -10.52
C HIS A 132 6.37 9.46 -11.31
N ARG A 133 5.22 8.80 -11.45
CA ARG A 133 5.09 7.53 -12.20
C ARG A 133 4.97 7.71 -13.71
N GLY A 134 4.82 8.95 -14.20
CA GLY A 134 4.64 9.26 -15.62
C GLY A 134 3.28 8.79 -16.15
N SER A 135 2.27 8.71 -15.29
CA SER A 135 0.91 8.26 -15.63
C SER A 135 -0.11 9.39 -15.76
N SER A 136 0.30 10.65 -15.67
CA SER A 136 -0.60 11.82 -15.68
C SER A 136 -1.57 11.82 -16.87
N ASP A 137 -1.07 11.56 -18.08
CA ASP A 137 -1.90 11.50 -19.28
C ASP A 137 -2.87 10.30 -19.26
N GLN A 138 -2.42 9.17 -18.69
CA GLN A 138 -3.22 7.95 -18.61
C GLN A 138 -4.43 8.12 -17.67
N ILE A 139 -4.27 8.90 -16.59
CA ILE A 139 -5.31 9.10 -15.60
C ILE A 139 -6.05 10.45 -15.76
N ALA A 140 -5.83 11.17 -16.85
CA ALA A 140 -6.44 12.48 -17.09
C ALA A 140 -7.98 12.43 -17.07
N ASP A 141 -8.57 11.42 -17.70
CA ASP A 141 -10.02 11.17 -17.67
C ASP A 141 -10.40 10.20 -16.55
N LYS A 142 -10.27 10.63 -15.29
CA LYS A 142 -10.56 9.79 -14.12
C LYS A 142 -11.98 9.24 -14.14
N THR A 143 -12.96 10.07 -14.51
CA THR A 143 -14.39 9.71 -14.54
C THR A 143 -14.65 8.61 -15.57
N GLY A 144 -14.23 8.80 -16.82
CA GLY A 144 -14.42 7.80 -17.87
C GLY A 144 -13.66 6.50 -17.61
N ILE A 145 -12.52 6.56 -16.90
CA ILE A 145 -11.81 5.35 -16.46
C ILE A 145 -12.64 4.59 -15.43
N ILE A 146 -13.19 5.28 -14.42
CA ILE A 146 -13.99 4.64 -13.37
C ILE A 146 -15.28 4.05 -13.93
N GLU A 147 -15.94 4.74 -14.88
CA GLU A 147 -17.11 4.19 -15.57
C GLU A 147 -16.77 2.82 -16.23
N LYS A 148 -15.68 2.78 -17.01
CA LYS A 148 -15.21 1.54 -17.64
C LYS A 148 -14.85 0.43 -16.65
N ILE A 149 -14.22 0.80 -15.53
CA ILE A 149 -13.88 -0.14 -14.44
C ILE A 149 -15.15 -0.69 -13.81
N SER A 150 -16.14 0.17 -13.53
CA SER A 150 -17.37 -0.21 -12.84
C SER A 150 -18.21 -1.21 -13.61
N GLU A 151 -18.18 -1.14 -14.94
CA GLU A 151 -18.95 -2.01 -15.85
C GLU A 151 -18.18 -3.26 -16.33
N ASN A 152 -16.89 -3.37 -15.98
CA ASN A 152 -16.05 -4.45 -16.49
C ASN A 152 -16.31 -5.78 -15.77
N GLU A 153 -16.80 -6.76 -16.50
CA GLU A 153 -17.18 -8.08 -15.97
C GLU A 153 -16.00 -8.83 -15.34
N ASP A 154 -14.79 -8.73 -15.91
CA ASP A 154 -13.61 -9.43 -15.39
C ASP A 154 -13.20 -8.85 -14.02
N LEU A 155 -13.29 -7.54 -13.83
CA LEU A 155 -13.03 -6.89 -12.55
C LEU A 155 -14.10 -7.23 -11.51
N ILE A 156 -15.36 -7.26 -11.90
CA ILE A 156 -16.47 -7.70 -11.03
C ILE A 156 -16.22 -9.14 -10.58
N GLN A 157 -15.88 -10.05 -11.50
CA GLN A 157 -15.58 -11.44 -11.16
C GLN A 157 -14.32 -11.58 -10.31
N MET A 158 -13.28 -10.79 -10.57
CA MET A 158 -12.08 -10.74 -9.75
C MET A 158 -12.41 -10.32 -8.31
N TRP A 159 -13.24 -9.29 -8.14
CA TRP A 159 -13.71 -8.85 -6.82
C TRP A 159 -14.53 -9.93 -6.11
N GLU A 160 -15.44 -10.59 -6.80
CA GLU A 160 -16.23 -11.70 -6.25
C GLU A 160 -15.35 -12.86 -5.76
N LYS A 161 -14.28 -13.18 -6.47
CA LYS A 161 -13.30 -14.19 -6.02
C LYS A 161 -12.54 -13.71 -4.79
N TYR A 162 -12.17 -12.43 -4.75
CA TYR A 162 -11.46 -11.83 -3.64
C TYR A 162 -12.30 -11.84 -2.37
N ARG A 163 -13.52 -11.33 -2.42
CA ARG A 163 -14.42 -11.27 -1.25
C ARG A 163 -14.83 -12.64 -0.72
N LYS A 164 -14.91 -13.67 -1.57
CA LYS A 164 -15.14 -15.06 -1.14
C LYS A 164 -13.92 -15.66 -0.42
N LYS A 165 -12.72 -15.24 -0.80
CA LYS A 165 -11.47 -15.75 -0.22
C LYS A 165 -11.16 -15.10 1.14
N PHE A 166 -11.51 -13.84 1.33
CA PHE A 166 -11.12 -13.05 2.50
C PHE A 166 -12.36 -12.62 3.30
N SER A 167 -12.48 -13.14 4.53
CA SER A 167 -13.63 -12.89 5.42
C SER A 167 -13.86 -11.41 5.74
N TYR A 168 -12.78 -10.61 5.82
CA TYR A 168 -12.88 -9.17 6.06
C TYR A 168 -13.51 -8.39 4.89
N ALA A 169 -13.49 -8.93 3.68
CA ALA A 169 -14.07 -8.31 2.49
C ALA A 169 -15.46 -8.87 2.13
N CYS A 170 -15.91 -9.95 2.78
CA CYS A 170 -17.06 -10.75 2.34
C CYS A 170 -18.39 -9.96 2.24
N LYS A 171 -18.55 -8.89 3.02
CA LYS A 171 -19.77 -8.06 3.05
C LYS A 171 -19.73 -6.87 2.09
N ILE A 172 -18.59 -6.58 1.48
CA ILE A 172 -18.40 -5.40 0.64
C ILE A 172 -18.76 -5.76 -0.81
N GLN A 173 -19.73 -5.06 -1.39
CA GLN A 173 -20.11 -5.22 -2.79
C GLN A 173 -19.14 -4.45 -3.69
N TYR A 174 -19.00 -4.85 -4.95
CA TYR A 174 -18.17 -4.10 -5.91
C TYR A 174 -18.68 -2.68 -6.14
N THR A 175 -20.01 -2.53 -6.16
CA THR A 175 -20.68 -1.23 -6.22
C THR A 175 -20.29 -0.30 -5.09
N ASP A 176 -20.19 -0.82 -3.84
CA ASP A 176 -19.80 -0.02 -2.69
C ASP A 176 -18.37 0.55 -2.86
N VAL A 177 -17.48 -0.27 -3.44
CA VAL A 177 -16.10 0.14 -3.74
C VAL A 177 -16.07 1.25 -4.80
N MET A 178 -16.88 1.08 -5.87
CA MET A 178 -16.96 2.09 -6.95
C MET A 178 -17.55 3.40 -6.46
N ASP A 179 -18.56 3.37 -5.59
CA ASP A 179 -19.17 4.56 -4.98
C ASP A 179 -18.15 5.33 -4.14
N VAL A 180 -17.32 4.61 -3.36
CA VAL A 180 -16.24 5.23 -2.59
C VAL A 180 -15.20 5.84 -3.52
N LEU A 181 -14.75 5.10 -4.53
CA LEU A 181 -13.75 5.58 -5.49
C LEU A 181 -14.24 6.86 -6.22
N ASN A 182 -15.48 6.88 -6.69
CA ASN A 182 -16.10 8.07 -7.30
C ASN A 182 -16.11 9.26 -6.33
N ARG A 183 -16.51 9.04 -5.08
CA ARG A 183 -16.62 10.12 -4.08
C ARG A 183 -15.28 10.75 -3.75
N ILE A 184 -14.19 9.97 -3.68
CA ILE A 184 -12.89 10.50 -3.29
C ILE A 184 -12.21 11.29 -4.40
N ILE A 185 -12.52 11.02 -5.68
CA ILE A 185 -11.89 11.71 -6.81
C ILE A 185 -12.68 12.95 -7.28
N GLN A 186 -14.01 13.05 -7.00
CA GLN A 186 -14.87 14.21 -7.30
C GLN A 186 -14.57 15.37 -6.38
#